data_61be48a677b3e96d97ffd9aa8d312bc1
#
_entry.id   61be48a677b3e96d97ffd9aa8d312bc1
#
_cell.length_a   1.000
_cell.length_b   1.000
_cell.length_c   1.000
_cell.angle_alpha   90.00
_cell.angle_beta   90.00
_cell.angle_gamma   90.00
#
_symmetry.space_group_name_H-M   'P 1'
#
loop_
_entity.id
_entity.type
_entity.pdbx_description
1 polymer ?
#
loop_
_entity_poly.entity_id
_entity_poly.type
_entity_poly.pdbx_seq_one_letter_code
_entity_poly.pdbx_strand_id
1 'polypeptide(L)'
;MADSYIKKPLGQSLNDLSTKRAEDAIQLLGKALPATVASVNKAGTIVTVKFEMAAIPFTLPQVKMPVLTTEYFRAPIQVGCRGFVIPGDAYLGGVSGLGGGTADLTTQSNLGALVFAPIGNMDFQNVDGNVATVYGPGGVTLRTQDSAVRLLLTPSGVTILVGGGTVAVTAGGVAINGLTVTVTGGDVIADGISLKTHRHGGVEVGGGTSGPPV
;
A
#
# COMPACT_ATOMS: atom_id res chain seq x y z
N MET A 1 -68.96 -9.98 -0.10
CA MET A 1 -67.90 -10.11 -1.13
C MET A 1 -67.07 -11.32 -0.73
N ALA A 2 -67.12 -12.39 -1.54
CA ALA A 2 -66.34 -13.60 -1.24
C ALA A 2 -64.90 -13.36 -1.65
N ASP A 3 -64.00 -13.48 -0.68
CA ASP A 3 -62.56 -13.40 -0.86
C ASP A 3 -62.13 -14.58 -1.75
N SER A 4 -61.83 -14.30 -3.00
CA SER A 4 -61.36 -15.29 -3.94
C SER A 4 -59.92 -15.67 -3.57
N TYR A 5 -59.75 -16.65 -2.72
CA TYR A 5 -58.45 -17.29 -2.48
C TYR A 5 -58.04 -18.03 -3.74
N ILE A 6 -57.26 -17.36 -4.59
CA ILE A 6 -56.62 -18.01 -5.75
C ILE A 6 -55.58 -18.96 -5.19
N LYS A 7 -55.91 -20.24 -5.11
CA LYS A 7 -54.92 -21.29 -4.76
C LYS A 7 -53.91 -21.38 -5.90
N LYS A 8 -52.68 -20.99 -5.61
CA LYS A 8 -51.57 -21.19 -6.56
C LYS A 8 -51.42 -22.68 -6.86
N PRO A 9 -51.27 -23.12 -8.11
CA PRO A 9 -50.98 -24.50 -8.44
C PRO A 9 -49.71 -24.98 -7.71
N LEU A 10 -49.68 -26.24 -7.28
CA LEU A 10 -48.58 -26.83 -6.54
C LEU A 10 -47.23 -26.64 -7.25
N GLY A 11 -47.21 -26.77 -8.59
CA GLY A 11 -46.00 -26.55 -9.37
C GLY A 11 -45.47 -25.11 -9.31
N GLN A 12 -46.36 -24.10 -9.28
CA GLN A 12 -45.94 -22.71 -9.09
C GLN A 12 -45.40 -22.46 -7.68
N SER A 13 -46.03 -23.06 -6.65
CA SER A 13 -45.59 -22.94 -5.27
C SER A 13 -44.23 -23.60 -5.06
N LEU A 14 -43.92 -24.72 -5.69
CA LEU A 14 -42.64 -25.39 -5.66
C LEU A 14 -41.55 -24.57 -6.37
N ASN A 15 -41.89 -23.99 -7.53
CA ASN A 15 -40.98 -23.12 -8.26
C ASN A 15 -40.65 -21.85 -7.47
N ASP A 16 -41.66 -21.20 -6.88
CA ASP A 16 -41.49 -20.03 -6.04
C ASP A 16 -40.60 -20.36 -4.81
N LEU A 17 -40.78 -21.52 -4.17
CA LEU A 17 -39.97 -21.98 -3.07
C LEU A 17 -38.51 -22.26 -3.49
N SER A 18 -38.33 -22.89 -4.65
CA SER A 18 -36.99 -23.15 -5.20
C SER A 18 -36.24 -21.86 -5.52
N THR A 19 -36.91 -20.93 -6.18
CA THR A 19 -36.35 -19.60 -6.48
C THR A 19 -35.99 -18.85 -5.21
N LYS A 20 -36.89 -18.82 -4.24
CA LYS A 20 -36.62 -18.15 -2.96
C LYS A 20 -35.46 -18.77 -2.21
N ARG A 21 -35.32 -20.10 -2.19
CA ARG A 21 -34.15 -20.77 -1.58
C ARG A 21 -32.85 -20.44 -2.30
N ALA A 22 -32.86 -20.34 -3.63
CA ALA A 22 -31.69 -19.93 -4.41
C ALA A 22 -31.33 -18.46 -4.12
N GLU A 23 -32.31 -17.57 -4.03
CA GLU A 23 -32.09 -16.17 -3.65
C GLU A 23 -31.54 -16.03 -2.23
N ASP A 24 -32.12 -16.76 -1.28
CA ASP A 24 -31.66 -16.79 0.12
C ASP A 24 -30.19 -17.30 0.18
N ALA A 25 -29.87 -18.35 -0.57
CA ALA A 25 -28.50 -18.88 -0.64
C ALA A 25 -27.51 -17.86 -1.22
N ILE A 26 -27.89 -17.16 -2.30
CA ILE A 26 -27.07 -16.09 -2.89
C ILE A 26 -26.90 -14.92 -1.93
N GLN A 27 -27.93 -14.56 -1.17
CA GLN A 27 -27.83 -13.49 -0.16
C GLN A 27 -26.91 -13.88 0.99
N LEU A 28 -26.90 -15.16 1.38
CA LEU A 28 -26.03 -15.68 2.44
C LEU A 28 -24.55 -15.73 2.03
N LEU A 29 -24.23 -15.83 0.74
CA LEU A 29 -22.85 -15.81 0.24
C LEU A 29 -22.13 -14.48 0.49
N GLY A 30 -22.85 -13.44 0.85
CA GLY A 30 -22.31 -12.10 1.03
C GLY A 30 -22.00 -11.42 -0.31
N LYS A 31 -21.88 -10.13 -0.26
CA LYS A 31 -21.57 -9.29 -1.44
C LYS A 31 -20.44 -8.35 -1.09
N ALA A 32 -19.62 -8.06 -2.09
CA ALA A 32 -18.63 -6.97 -1.95
C ALA A 32 -19.39 -5.65 -1.80
N LEU A 33 -19.12 -4.93 -0.72
CA LEU A 33 -19.82 -3.70 -0.36
C LEU A 33 -18.85 -2.51 -0.39
N PRO A 34 -19.25 -1.37 -0.99
CA PRO A 34 -18.42 -0.17 -0.97
C PRO A 34 -18.26 0.35 0.47
N ALA A 35 -17.05 0.74 0.81
CA ALA A 35 -16.72 1.22 2.14
C ALA A 35 -15.59 2.23 2.12
N THR A 36 -15.53 3.04 3.17
CA THR A 36 -14.50 4.05 3.39
C THR A 36 -13.81 3.78 4.73
N VAL A 37 -12.50 3.92 4.77
CA VAL A 37 -11.69 3.75 5.97
C VAL A 37 -11.95 4.88 6.96
N ALA A 38 -12.40 4.52 8.15
CA ALA A 38 -12.63 5.44 9.26
C ALA A 38 -11.41 5.53 10.20
N SER A 39 -10.68 4.42 10.39
CA SER A 39 -9.42 4.42 11.14
C SER A 39 -8.49 3.31 10.68
N VAL A 40 -7.20 3.49 10.93
CA VAL A 40 -6.12 2.57 10.55
C VAL A 40 -5.29 2.25 11.79
N ASN A 41 -4.89 0.99 11.99
CA ASN A 41 -3.98 0.63 13.06
C ASN A 41 -2.55 1.13 12.74
N LYS A 42 -1.68 1.16 13.77
CA LYS A 42 -0.29 1.64 13.63
C LYS A 42 0.52 0.88 12.55
N ALA A 43 0.21 -0.40 12.33
CA ALA A 43 0.91 -1.23 11.34
C ALA A 43 0.37 -1.08 9.91
N GLY A 44 -0.77 -0.40 9.72
CA GLY A 44 -1.41 -0.27 8.40
C GLY A 44 -2.03 -1.57 7.86
N THR A 45 -2.20 -2.58 8.71
CA THR A 45 -2.68 -3.91 8.31
C THR A 45 -4.14 -4.16 8.65
N ILE A 46 -4.70 -3.39 9.59
CA ILE A 46 -6.08 -3.50 10.06
C ILE A 46 -6.73 -2.13 9.97
N VAL A 47 -7.91 -2.09 9.41
CA VAL A 47 -8.74 -0.89 9.27
C VAL A 47 -10.08 -1.06 9.93
N THR A 48 -10.66 0.05 10.38
CA THR A 48 -12.08 0.14 10.70
C THR A 48 -12.75 0.86 9.54
N VAL A 49 -13.78 0.27 8.97
CA VAL A 49 -14.46 0.83 7.81
C VAL A 49 -15.90 1.21 8.14
N LYS A 50 -16.39 2.21 7.42
CA LYS A 50 -17.78 2.62 7.32
C LYS A 50 -18.32 2.19 5.97
N PHE A 51 -19.45 1.50 5.94
CA PHE A 51 -20.10 1.13 4.68
C PHE A 51 -20.76 2.36 4.03
N GLU A 52 -20.55 2.51 2.74
CA GLU A 52 -21.15 3.58 1.92
C GLU A 52 -22.45 3.09 1.26
N MET A 53 -23.39 2.69 2.11
CA MET A 53 -24.70 2.16 1.70
C MET A 53 -25.82 2.79 2.53
N ALA A 54 -26.93 3.08 1.85
CA ALA A 54 -28.18 3.44 2.53
C ALA A 54 -28.92 2.14 2.92
N ALA A 55 -28.90 1.78 4.19
CA ALA A 55 -29.56 0.59 4.71
C ALA A 55 -30.81 0.98 5.52
N ILE A 56 -31.59 1.96 5.08
CA ILE A 56 -32.79 2.45 5.78
C ILE A 56 -33.76 1.29 6.03
N PRO A 57 -34.27 1.11 7.26
CA PRO A 57 -34.13 1.97 8.45
C PRO A 57 -32.90 1.66 9.34
N PHE A 58 -31.99 0.78 8.92
CA PHE A 58 -30.87 0.34 9.74
C PHE A 58 -29.64 1.18 9.50
N THR A 59 -28.84 1.40 10.55
CA THR A 59 -27.49 1.96 10.43
C THR A 59 -26.50 0.82 10.51
N LEU A 60 -25.69 0.63 9.49
CA LEU A 60 -24.63 -0.38 9.50
C LEU A 60 -23.51 0.06 10.45
N PRO A 61 -23.07 -0.80 11.38
CA PRO A 61 -21.98 -0.47 12.28
C PRO A 61 -20.67 -0.36 11.53
N GLN A 62 -19.71 0.37 12.09
CA GLN A 62 -18.33 0.31 11.63
C GLN A 62 -17.72 -1.04 12.02
N VAL A 63 -17.00 -1.66 11.10
CA VAL A 63 -16.43 -2.99 11.30
C VAL A 63 -14.92 -2.94 11.15
N LYS A 64 -14.22 -3.64 12.05
CA LYS A 64 -12.77 -3.79 12.01
C LYS A 64 -12.39 -5.04 11.22
N MET A 65 -11.46 -4.89 10.28
CA MET A 65 -11.04 -5.99 9.40
C MET A 65 -9.61 -5.81 8.89
N PRO A 66 -8.95 -6.89 8.44
CA PRO A 66 -7.66 -6.80 7.79
C PRO A 66 -7.74 -6.14 6.41
N VAL A 67 -6.64 -5.55 5.98
CA VAL A 67 -6.46 -5.01 4.63
C VAL A 67 -5.90 -6.10 3.72
N LEU A 68 -6.47 -6.23 2.53
CA LEU A 68 -5.90 -7.06 1.47
C LEU A 68 -4.61 -6.40 0.96
N THR A 69 -3.49 -6.91 1.39
CA THR A 69 -2.16 -6.40 1.04
C THR A 69 -1.15 -7.54 0.98
N THR A 70 -0.01 -7.29 0.35
CA THR A 70 1.11 -8.24 0.32
C THR A 70 2.18 -7.83 1.33
N GLU A 71 3.02 -8.77 1.74
CA GLU A 71 4.13 -8.50 2.66
C GLU A 71 5.18 -7.57 2.02
N TYR A 72 5.55 -7.83 0.78
CA TYR A 72 6.68 -7.18 0.10
C TYR A 72 6.33 -5.88 -0.60
N PHE A 73 5.06 -5.67 -0.93
CA PHE A 73 4.56 -4.43 -1.50
C PHE A 73 3.41 -3.90 -0.66
N ARG A 74 3.64 -2.79 0.05
CA ARG A 74 2.66 -2.17 0.93
C ARG A 74 2.33 -0.77 0.46
N ALA A 75 1.09 -0.58 0.03
CA ALA A 75 0.56 0.75 -0.20
C ALA A 75 0.15 1.40 1.14
N PRO A 76 0.38 2.70 1.33
CA PRO A 76 -0.09 3.41 2.52
C PRO A 76 -1.61 3.54 2.49
N ILE A 77 -2.28 2.96 3.49
CA ILE A 77 -3.73 3.13 3.68
C ILE A 77 -3.95 4.30 4.60
N GLN A 78 -4.80 5.24 4.18
CA GLN A 78 -5.15 6.44 4.93
C GLN A 78 -6.62 6.43 5.32
N VAL A 79 -6.97 7.20 6.34
CA VAL A 79 -8.37 7.54 6.65
C VAL A 79 -8.97 8.24 5.43
N GLY A 80 -10.18 7.84 5.03
CA GLY A 80 -10.81 8.30 3.79
C GLY A 80 -10.51 7.43 2.56
N CYS A 81 -9.61 6.44 2.65
CA CYS A 81 -9.39 5.47 1.58
C CYS A 81 -10.68 4.74 1.25
N ARG A 82 -11.03 4.70 -0.03
CA ARG A 82 -12.21 4.02 -0.56
C ARG A 82 -11.83 2.64 -1.07
N GLY A 83 -12.76 1.71 -0.95
CA GLY A 83 -12.55 0.35 -1.39
C GLY A 83 -13.80 -0.50 -1.23
N PHE A 84 -13.60 -1.80 -1.27
CA PHE A 84 -14.66 -2.78 -1.07
C PHE A 84 -14.36 -3.65 0.15
N VAL A 85 -15.39 -3.94 0.90
CA VAL A 85 -15.39 -5.02 1.88
C VAL A 85 -15.77 -6.29 1.15
N ILE A 86 -14.89 -7.28 1.17
CA ILE A 86 -15.09 -8.57 0.53
C ILE A 86 -15.30 -9.62 1.62
N PRO A 87 -16.43 -10.36 1.61
CA PRO A 87 -16.61 -11.50 2.52
C PRO A 87 -15.72 -12.66 2.06
N GLY A 88 -15.16 -13.40 3.00
CA GLY A 88 -14.49 -14.66 2.76
C GLY A 88 -15.47 -15.83 2.85
N ASP A 89 -15.25 -16.86 2.03
CA ASP A 89 -16.08 -18.07 2.06
C ASP A 89 -15.82 -18.93 3.30
N ALA A 90 -14.71 -18.67 3.99
CA ALA A 90 -14.31 -19.36 5.20
C ALA A 90 -13.69 -18.40 6.21
N TYR A 91 -13.65 -18.81 7.48
CA TYR A 91 -12.92 -18.07 8.51
C TYR A 91 -11.44 -18.00 8.16
N LEU A 92 -10.88 -16.79 8.11
CA LEU A 92 -9.51 -16.54 7.66
C LEU A 92 -8.43 -16.99 8.65
N GLY A 93 -8.81 -17.40 9.86
CA GLY A 93 -7.87 -17.83 10.88
C GLY A 93 -6.83 -16.77 11.23
N GLY A 94 -5.61 -17.20 11.48
CA GLY A 94 -4.47 -16.32 11.76
C GLY A 94 -4.06 -15.43 10.60
N VAL A 95 -4.43 -15.74 9.36
CA VAL A 95 -4.15 -14.94 8.15
C VAL A 95 -4.80 -13.56 8.23
N SER A 96 -5.94 -13.44 8.92
CA SER A 96 -6.62 -12.15 9.09
C SER A 96 -5.85 -11.15 9.96
N GLY A 97 -4.93 -11.60 10.80
CA GLY A 97 -4.28 -10.78 11.82
C GLY A 97 -5.20 -10.34 12.97
N LEU A 98 -6.45 -10.80 13.00
CA LEU A 98 -7.46 -10.49 14.02
C LEU A 98 -7.72 -11.64 15.00
N GLY A 99 -7.15 -12.80 14.75
CA GLY A 99 -7.30 -13.98 15.60
C GLY A 99 -6.30 -15.06 15.23
N GLY A 100 -6.32 -16.15 15.98
CA GLY A 100 -5.54 -17.34 15.71
C GLY A 100 -6.40 -18.49 15.17
N GLY A 101 -5.76 -19.56 14.77
CA GLY A 101 -6.40 -20.79 14.33
C GLY A 101 -6.35 -21.03 12.82
N THR A 102 -6.82 -22.19 12.43
CA THR A 102 -6.88 -22.63 11.03
C THR A 102 -8.19 -22.17 10.40
N ALA A 103 -8.17 -21.93 9.09
CA ALA A 103 -9.39 -21.63 8.33
C ALA A 103 -10.38 -22.82 8.44
N ASP A 104 -11.65 -22.51 8.69
CA ASP A 104 -12.73 -23.50 8.84
C ASP A 104 -13.69 -23.38 7.64
N LEU A 105 -13.79 -24.48 6.89
CA LEU A 105 -14.67 -24.59 5.73
C LEU A 105 -16.10 -24.98 6.09
N THR A 106 -16.38 -25.32 7.34
CA THR A 106 -17.73 -25.75 7.78
C THR A 106 -18.72 -24.62 7.85
N THR A 107 -18.24 -23.38 8.00
CA THR A 107 -19.07 -22.18 8.08
C THR A 107 -19.15 -21.51 6.71
N GLN A 108 -20.21 -21.75 5.98
CA GLN A 108 -20.45 -21.06 4.69
C GLN A 108 -20.78 -19.56 4.94
N SER A 109 -20.34 -18.71 4.00
CA SER A 109 -20.70 -17.29 3.90
C SER A 109 -20.47 -16.52 5.21
N ASN A 110 -19.23 -16.24 5.47
CA ASN A 110 -18.87 -15.71 6.75
C ASN A 110 -18.77 -14.18 6.75
N LEU A 111 -19.83 -13.49 7.15
CA LEU A 111 -19.76 -12.06 7.47
C LEU A 111 -18.75 -11.74 8.60
N GLY A 112 -18.26 -12.74 9.33
CA GLY A 112 -17.16 -12.62 10.26
C GLY A 112 -15.77 -12.69 9.62
N ALA A 113 -15.68 -13.09 8.35
CA ALA A 113 -14.42 -13.17 7.59
C ALA A 113 -14.36 -12.08 6.52
N LEU A 114 -14.33 -10.83 6.94
CA LEU A 114 -14.31 -9.68 6.05
C LEU A 114 -12.88 -9.20 5.80
N VAL A 115 -12.59 -8.82 4.56
CA VAL A 115 -11.32 -8.23 4.15
C VAL A 115 -11.60 -6.93 3.41
N PHE A 116 -10.86 -5.88 3.70
CA PHE A 116 -10.94 -4.63 2.98
C PHE A 116 -9.97 -4.63 1.78
N ALA A 117 -10.51 -4.51 0.58
CA ALA A 117 -9.74 -4.32 -0.64
C ALA A 117 -9.68 -2.82 -0.99
N PRO A 118 -8.55 -2.15 -0.81
CA PRO A 118 -8.42 -0.72 -1.12
C PRO A 118 -8.42 -0.51 -2.63
N ILE A 119 -9.09 0.56 -3.09
CA ILE A 119 -9.01 1.05 -4.46
C ILE A 119 -8.08 2.25 -4.53
N GLY A 120 -8.24 3.20 -3.63
CA GLY A 120 -7.41 4.40 -3.60
C GLY A 120 -7.74 5.28 -2.42
N ASN A 121 -6.83 6.18 -2.09
CA ASN A 121 -7.08 7.20 -1.08
C ASN A 121 -8.15 8.17 -1.60
N MET A 122 -8.09 9.45 -1.41
CA MET A 122 -9.25 10.30 -1.73
C MET A 122 -9.46 10.48 -3.24
N ASP A 123 -8.39 10.77 -3.97
CA ASP A 123 -8.44 11.02 -5.41
C ASP A 123 -7.29 10.30 -6.12
N PHE A 124 -7.55 9.79 -7.33
CA PHE A 124 -6.50 9.25 -8.18
C PHE A 124 -5.72 10.41 -8.81
N GLN A 125 -4.40 10.34 -8.70
CA GLN A 125 -3.52 11.26 -9.40
C GLN A 125 -3.42 10.87 -10.88
N ASN A 126 -3.34 11.88 -11.74
CA ASN A 126 -3.02 11.62 -13.14
C ASN A 126 -1.60 11.07 -13.25
N VAL A 127 -1.45 9.97 -13.99
CA VAL A 127 -0.17 9.34 -14.27
C VAL A 127 0.08 9.29 -15.77
N ASP A 128 1.35 9.32 -16.18
CA ASP A 128 1.72 9.10 -17.57
C ASP A 128 1.43 7.64 -17.93
N GLY A 129 0.63 7.42 -18.96
CA GLY A 129 0.26 6.08 -19.44
C GLY A 129 1.42 5.25 -20.01
N ASN A 130 2.58 5.86 -20.24
CA ASN A 130 3.77 5.19 -20.75
C ASN A 130 4.79 4.87 -19.65
N VAL A 131 4.55 5.27 -18.41
CA VAL A 131 5.49 5.13 -17.30
C VAL A 131 4.83 4.40 -16.13
N ALA A 132 5.53 3.41 -15.57
CA ALA A 132 5.12 2.80 -14.31
C ALA A 132 5.39 3.79 -13.15
N THR A 133 4.32 4.28 -12.53
CA THR A 133 4.41 5.28 -11.47
C THR A 133 4.17 4.62 -10.11
N VAL A 134 5.12 4.82 -9.17
CA VAL A 134 4.98 4.44 -7.77
C VAL A 134 5.13 5.69 -6.92
N TYR A 135 4.11 6.04 -6.18
CA TYR A 135 4.13 7.22 -5.31
C TYR A 135 3.36 6.97 -4.02
N GLY A 136 3.66 7.77 -3.01
CA GLY A 136 2.95 7.77 -1.73
C GLY A 136 2.91 9.18 -1.14
N PRO A 137 1.97 9.49 -0.23
CA PRO A 137 1.81 10.83 0.34
C PRO A 137 3.06 11.41 0.99
N GLY A 138 3.88 10.56 1.61
CA GLY A 138 5.14 10.94 2.25
C GLY A 138 6.39 10.53 1.47
N GLY A 139 6.23 9.90 0.29
CA GLY A 139 7.32 9.38 -0.52
C GLY A 139 7.28 7.88 -0.73
N VAL A 140 8.40 7.33 -1.19
CA VAL A 140 8.56 5.90 -1.50
C VAL A 140 9.83 5.37 -0.86
N THR A 141 9.77 4.19 -0.29
CA THR A 141 10.91 3.46 0.25
C THR A 141 11.07 2.11 -0.44
N LEU A 142 12.25 1.86 -1.01
CA LEU A 142 12.71 0.54 -1.43
C LEU A 142 13.78 0.10 -0.45
N ARG A 143 13.69 -1.10 0.11
CA ARG A 143 14.64 -1.55 1.12
C ARG A 143 14.82 -3.06 1.14
N THR A 144 15.95 -3.51 1.66
CA THR A 144 16.14 -4.90 2.08
C THR A 144 15.30 -5.22 3.33
N GLN A 145 15.06 -6.49 3.60
CA GLN A 145 14.24 -6.93 4.74
C GLN A 145 14.78 -6.37 6.07
N ASP A 146 16.10 -6.40 6.26
CA ASP A 146 16.82 -5.89 7.44
C ASP A 146 16.97 -4.36 7.45
N SER A 147 16.58 -3.69 6.37
CA SER A 147 16.76 -2.24 6.17
C SER A 147 18.21 -1.74 6.14
N ALA A 148 19.19 -2.64 5.99
CA ALA A 148 20.61 -2.26 5.88
C ALA A 148 20.90 -1.48 4.59
N VAL A 149 20.15 -1.76 3.51
CA VAL A 149 20.16 -0.98 2.28
C VAL A 149 18.78 -0.39 2.02
N ARG A 150 18.73 0.90 1.74
CA ARG A 150 17.48 1.61 1.51
C ARG A 150 17.64 2.76 0.52
N LEU A 151 16.72 2.84 -0.44
CA LEU A 151 16.48 4.01 -1.27
C LEU A 151 15.20 4.69 -0.77
N LEU A 152 15.29 5.95 -0.40
CA LEU A 152 14.19 6.75 0.10
C LEU A 152 13.98 7.96 -0.80
N LEU A 153 12.79 8.11 -1.35
CA LEU A 153 12.32 9.29 -2.06
C LEU A 153 11.34 10.04 -1.15
N THR A 154 11.59 11.31 -0.93
CA THR A 154 10.70 12.20 -0.18
C THR A 154 10.53 13.51 -0.92
N PRO A 155 9.57 14.38 -0.54
CA PRO A 155 9.46 15.72 -1.12
C PRO A 155 10.73 16.58 -0.98
N SER A 156 11.62 16.27 -0.02
CA SER A 156 12.88 16.97 0.21
C SER A 156 14.07 16.42 -0.58
N GLY A 157 13.94 15.24 -1.20
CA GLY A 157 15.03 14.69 -2.00
C GLY A 157 15.10 13.17 -1.98
N VAL A 158 16.23 12.65 -2.47
CA VAL A 158 16.54 11.23 -2.57
C VAL A 158 17.69 10.90 -1.61
N THR A 159 17.54 9.82 -0.85
CA THR A 159 18.59 9.30 0.03
C THR A 159 18.83 7.83 -0.25
N ILE A 160 20.08 7.45 -0.46
CA ILE A 160 20.54 6.07 -0.53
C ILE A 160 21.32 5.79 0.76
N LEU A 161 20.93 4.75 1.49
CA LEU A 161 21.61 4.30 2.70
C LEU A 161 22.20 2.91 2.45
N VAL A 162 23.48 2.73 2.78
CA VAL A 162 24.17 1.43 2.65
C VAL A 162 25.11 1.26 3.84
N GLY A 163 24.84 0.28 4.70
CA GLY A 163 25.75 -0.13 5.79
C GLY A 163 26.18 0.99 6.74
N GLY A 164 25.37 2.03 6.93
CA GLY A 164 25.71 3.19 7.78
C GLY A 164 26.23 4.40 7.00
N GLY A 165 26.64 4.24 5.73
CA GLY A 165 26.95 5.36 4.84
C GLY A 165 25.70 5.87 4.12
N THR A 166 25.70 7.14 3.68
CA THR A 166 24.59 7.76 2.99
C THR A 166 25.03 8.56 1.77
N VAL A 167 24.20 8.55 0.71
CA VAL A 167 24.22 9.50 -0.39
C VAL A 167 22.87 10.20 -0.38
N ALA A 168 22.88 11.51 -0.22
CA ALA A 168 21.65 12.33 -0.21
C ALA A 168 21.72 13.36 -1.33
N VAL A 169 20.64 13.45 -2.12
CA VAL A 169 20.44 14.46 -3.17
C VAL A 169 19.25 15.32 -2.74
N THR A 170 19.48 16.58 -2.54
CA THR A 170 18.46 17.56 -2.12
C THR A 170 18.58 18.83 -2.96
N ALA A 171 17.70 19.79 -2.73
CA ALA A 171 17.81 21.11 -3.36
C ALA A 171 19.13 21.83 -3.01
N GLY A 172 19.78 21.50 -1.89
CA GLY A 172 21.07 22.06 -1.47
C GLY A 172 22.30 21.39 -2.10
N GLY A 173 22.10 20.29 -2.88
CA GLY A 173 23.19 19.59 -3.53
C GLY A 173 23.27 18.10 -3.17
N VAL A 174 24.44 17.50 -3.37
CA VAL A 174 24.74 16.09 -3.08
C VAL A 174 25.67 15.99 -1.88
N ALA A 175 25.24 15.27 -0.86
CA ALA A 175 26.06 14.95 0.32
C ALA A 175 26.34 13.45 0.37
N ILE A 176 27.60 13.09 0.60
CA ILE A 176 28.08 11.71 0.77
C ILE A 176 28.74 11.60 2.12
N ASN A 177 28.19 10.76 3.01
CA ASN A 177 28.69 10.61 4.37
C ASN A 177 28.97 9.13 4.68
N GLY A 178 30.09 8.86 5.34
CA GLY A 178 30.47 7.51 5.75
C GLY A 178 30.81 6.56 4.59
N LEU A 179 31.05 7.10 3.38
CA LEU A 179 31.42 6.33 2.20
C LEU A 179 32.64 6.96 1.51
N THR A 180 33.43 6.14 0.83
CA THR A 180 34.53 6.61 -0.01
C THR A 180 34.02 6.83 -1.44
N VAL A 181 34.36 7.95 -2.04
CA VAL A 181 34.11 8.22 -3.46
C VAL A 181 35.35 7.85 -4.27
N THR A 182 35.23 6.83 -5.12
CA THR A 182 36.30 6.42 -6.03
C THR A 182 35.86 6.73 -7.45
N VAL A 183 36.64 7.55 -8.16
CA VAL A 183 36.41 7.87 -9.59
C VAL A 183 37.42 7.12 -10.41
N THR A 184 36.97 6.10 -11.17
CA THR A 184 37.83 5.28 -12.04
C THR A 184 37.49 5.56 -13.51
N GLY A 185 38.52 5.91 -14.31
CA GLY A 185 38.35 6.19 -15.76
C GLY A 185 37.68 7.54 -16.07
N GLY A 186 37.22 8.27 -15.05
CA GLY A 186 36.58 9.59 -15.13
C GLY A 186 37.38 10.68 -14.42
N ASP A 187 36.71 11.79 -14.15
CA ASP A 187 37.22 12.96 -13.44
C ASP A 187 36.12 13.61 -12.63
N VAL A 188 36.48 14.44 -11.65
CA VAL A 188 35.59 15.36 -10.95
C VAL A 188 35.88 16.76 -11.49
N ILE A 189 34.88 17.39 -12.09
CA ILE A 189 34.98 18.73 -12.68
C ILE A 189 34.06 19.67 -11.93
N ALA A 190 34.61 20.78 -11.43
CA ALA A 190 33.86 21.88 -10.84
C ALA A 190 34.12 23.16 -11.61
N ASP A 191 33.09 23.78 -12.18
CA ASP A 191 33.17 25.01 -13.00
C ASP A 191 34.24 24.96 -14.12
N GLY A 192 34.40 23.79 -14.76
CA GLY A 192 35.38 23.56 -15.82
C GLY A 192 36.80 23.24 -15.32
N ILE A 193 37.01 23.18 -14.00
CA ILE A 193 38.30 22.83 -13.40
C ILE A 193 38.30 21.32 -13.05
N SER A 194 39.19 20.59 -13.67
CA SER A 194 39.41 19.17 -13.46
C SER A 194 40.19 18.89 -12.21
N LEU A 195 39.68 18.00 -11.32
CA LEU A 195 40.42 17.58 -10.15
C LEU A 195 41.70 16.80 -10.56
N LYS A 196 41.64 16.07 -11.65
CA LYS A 196 42.73 15.20 -12.14
C LYS A 196 43.84 15.97 -12.91
N THR A 197 43.49 17.02 -13.61
CA THR A 197 44.43 17.66 -14.59
C THR A 197 44.58 19.17 -14.36
N HIS A 198 43.98 19.77 -13.35
CA HIS A 198 44.13 21.19 -13.07
C HIS A 198 45.60 21.54 -12.75
N ARG A 199 45.99 22.74 -13.08
CA ARG A 199 47.34 23.27 -12.82
C ARG A 199 47.25 24.57 -12.06
N HIS A 200 48.24 24.79 -11.21
CA HIS A 200 48.42 26.07 -10.51
C HIS A 200 49.43 26.91 -11.23
N GLY A 201 49.10 28.15 -11.54
CA GLY A 201 50.06 29.13 -12.08
C GLY A 201 50.90 29.78 -10.98
N GLY A 202 52.11 30.22 -11.34
CA GLY A 202 52.99 30.94 -10.39
C GLY A 202 53.71 30.06 -9.35
N VAL A 203 53.74 28.76 -9.55
CA VAL A 203 54.46 27.80 -8.69
C VAL A 203 55.80 27.44 -9.31
N GLU A 204 56.90 27.62 -8.59
CA GLU A 204 58.21 27.09 -9.00
C GLU A 204 58.22 25.57 -8.88
N VAL A 205 58.80 24.91 -9.92
CA VAL A 205 58.93 23.44 -9.94
C VAL A 205 60.04 23.02 -8.97
N GLY A 206 59.68 22.44 -7.84
CA GLY A 206 60.59 21.86 -6.85
C GLY A 206 60.47 20.34 -6.79
N GLY A 207 61.54 19.65 -6.30
CA GLY A 207 61.57 18.19 -6.16
C GLY A 207 60.84 17.65 -4.92
N GLY A 208 60.17 18.49 -4.13
CA GLY A 208 59.43 18.11 -2.92
C GLY A 208 57.92 17.99 -3.16
N THR A 209 57.24 17.12 -2.42
CA THR A 209 55.79 17.03 -2.36
C THR A 209 55.26 17.90 -1.21
N SER A 210 54.10 18.51 -1.38
CA SER A 210 53.39 19.17 -0.29
C SER A 210 53.03 18.18 0.82
N GLY A 211 52.94 18.63 2.07
CA GLY A 211 52.39 17.84 3.17
C GLY A 211 50.90 17.49 2.91
N PRO A 212 50.33 16.58 3.71
CA PRO A 212 48.91 16.26 3.63
C PRO A 212 48.06 17.52 3.90
N PRO A 213 46.86 17.59 3.34
CA PRO A 213 45.93 18.67 3.66
C PRO A 213 45.57 18.66 5.13
N VAL A 214 45.52 19.80 5.76
CA VAL A 214 45.12 20.03 7.16
C VAL A 214 43.66 20.45 7.26
#